data_7ff552ffbbf4745b047ac1ba0aa3c69c
#
_entry.id   7ff552ffbbf4745b047ac1ba0aa3c69c
#
_cell.length_a   1.000
_cell.length_b   1.000
_cell.length_c   1.000
_cell.angle_alpha   90.00
_cell.angle_beta   90.00
_cell.angle_gamma   90.00
#
_symmetry.space_group_name_H-M   'P 1'
#
loop_
_entity.id
_entity.type
_entity.pdbx_description
1 polymer ?
#
loop_
_entity_poly.entity_id
_entity_poly.type
_entity_poly.pdbx_seq_one_letter_code
_entity_poly.pdbx_strand_id
1 'polypeptide(L)'
;MKKIIIAIDGYSSTGKSSFARRIATEMEYIYIDTGALYRAITLQLAKTGILTSDNRIDRDAMKQELQRTEIHFQFNEAIQKSETFLNGDNVEEQIRSLQIANQVSYVAEIPEIRAYVDQILRDLGRERGVVMDGRDIGTAVFPDAELKIFMTSDLHIRAERRLKDLLPNQPDATLESVLSNLQERDRIDSSRETHPLMQAPDALLLDNSHLTMDQQMEWFQSILPNYLNDDCNH
;
A
#
# COMPACT_ATOMS: atom_id res chain seq x y z
N MET A 1 -13.99 12.35 -19.64
CA MET A 1 -12.76 12.71 -18.91
C MET A 1 -11.78 11.55 -19.10
N LYS A 2 -10.52 11.85 -19.43
CA LYS A 2 -9.48 10.83 -19.58
C LYS A 2 -9.28 10.09 -18.26
N LYS A 3 -9.29 8.76 -18.29
CA LYS A 3 -8.95 7.95 -17.11
C LYS A 3 -7.44 7.88 -16.96
N ILE A 4 -6.93 8.16 -15.77
CA ILE A 4 -5.51 8.15 -15.43
C ILE A 4 -5.20 7.13 -14.33
N ILE A 5 -3.93 6.80 -14.15
CA ILE A 5 -3.41 6.09 -12.98
C ILE A 5 -2.87 7.12 -12.01
N ILE A 6 -3.31 7.04 -10.74
CA ILE A 6 -2.78 7.86 -9.64
C ILE A 6 -2.00 6.94 -8.70
N ALA A 7 -0.69 7.15 -8.66
CA ALA A 7 0.23 6.41 -7.80
C ALA A 7 0.57 7.22 -6.55
N ILE A 8 0.31 6.66 -5.35
CA ILE A 8 0.58 7.32 -4.07
C ILE A 8 1.56 6.47 -3.27
N ASP A 9 2.82 6.83 -3.31
CA ASP A 9 3.88 6.15 -2.58
C ASP A 9 4.27 6.91 -1.30
N GLY A 10 4.99 6.26 -0.41
CA GLY A 10 5.52 6.90 0.80
C GLY A 10 5.54 5.98 2.03
N TYR A 11 6.02 6.50 3.14
CA TYR A 11 6.27 5.78 4.38
C TYR A 11 4.99 5.19 5.02
N SER A 12 5.18 4.23 5.94
CA SER A 12 4.08 3.64 6.69
C SER A 12 3.38 4.68 7.56
N SER A 13 2.04 4.58 7.70
CA SER A 13 1.22 5.45 8.57
C SER A 13 1.26 6.95 8.24
N THR A 14 1.60 7.33 7.01
CA THR A 14 1.52 8.73 6.54
C THR A 14 0.10 9.20 6.21
N GLY A 15 -0.88 8.27 6.16
CA GLY A 15 -2.26 8.59 5.77
C GLY A 15 -2.59 8.32 4.30
N LYS A 16 -1.67 7.70 3.53
CA LYS A 16 -1.85 7.39 2.10
C LYS A 16 -3.17 6.72 1.77
N SER A 17 -3.49 5.64 2.46
CA SER A 17 -4.69 4.84 2.17
C SER A 17 -5.99 5.62 2.38
N SER A 18 -6.04 6.51 3.37
CA SER A 18 -7.20 7.38 3.60
C SER A 18 -7.33 8.43 2.50
N PHE A 19 -6.22 9.04 2.12
CA PHE A 19 -6.16 10.02 1.04
C PHE A 19 -6.47 9.40 -0.32
N ALA A 20 -5.84 8.26 -0.67
CA ALA A 20 -6.09 7.52 -1.89
C ALA A 20 -7.56 7.10 -2.04
N ARG A 21 -8.17 6.65 -0.95
CA ARG A 21 -9.59 6.27 -0.94
C ARG A 21 -10.51 7.47 -1.16
N ARG A 22 -10.18 8.61 -0.55
CA ARG A 22 -10.94 9.86 -0.75
C ARG A 22 -10.85 10.34 -2.19
N ILE A 23 -9.66 10.33 -2.80
CA ILE A 23 -9.46 10.65 -4.22
C ILE A 23 -10.27 9.70 -5.11
N ALA A 24 -10.17 8.39 -4.86
CA ALA A 24 -10.88 7.40 -5.67
C ALA A 24 -12.40 7.62 -5.63
N THR A 25 -12.95 7.93 -4.45
CA THR A 25 -14.38 8.26 -4.30
C THR A 25 -14.76 9.52 -5.09
N GLU A 26 -13.95 10.59 -5.03
CA GLU A 26 -14.25 11.85 -5.70
C GLU A 26 -14.14 11.76 -7.23
N MET A 27 -13.21 10.94 -7.72
CA MET A 27 -12.99 10.74 -9.14
C MET A 27 -13.81 9.58 -9.75
N GLU A 28 -14.57 8.85 -8.94
CA GLU A 28 -15.24 7.60 -9.33
C GLU A 28 -14.24 6.55 -9.89
N TYR A 29 -13.07 6.47 -9.27
CA TYR A 29 -11.99 5.55 -9.58
C TYR A 29 -11.98 4.36 -8.63
N ILE A 30 -11.31 3.27 -9.04
CA ILE A 30 -11.11 2.10 -8.18
C ILE A 30 -9.91 2.37 -7.26
N TYR A 31 -10.13 2.23 -5.95
CA TYR A 31 -9.05 2.26 -4.97
C TYR A 31 -8.44 0.87 -4.78
N ILE A 32 -7.11 0.78 -4.82
CA ILE A 32 -6.34 -0.46 -4.64
C ILE A 32 -5.30 -0.27 -3.53
N ASP A 33 -5.49 -0.98 -2.40
CA ASP A 33 -4.50 -1.10 -1.31
C ASP A 33 -3.47 -2.17 -1.70
N THR A 34 -2.34 -1.75 -2.25
CA THR A 34 -1.32 -2.71 -2.67
C THR A 34 -0.68 -3.44 -1.49
N GLY A 35 -0.62 -2.80 -0.34
CA GLY A 35 -0.16 -3.42 0.90
C GLY A 35 -1.03 -4.59 1.35
N ALA A 36 -2.32 -4.60 1.00
CA ALA A 36 -3.20 -5.72 1.30
C ALA A 36 -2.81 -7.00 0.56
N LEU A 37 -2.31 -6.91 -0.69
CA LEU A 37 -1.80 -8.06 -1.44
C LEU A 37 -0.59 -8.70 -0.75
N TYR A 38 0.41 -7.89 -0.36
CA TYR A 38 1.57 -8.39 0.37
C TYR A 38 1.19 -9.02 1.72
N ARG A 39 0.22 -8.44 2.42
CA ARG A 39 -0.29 -8.99 3.69
C ARG A 39 -1.06 -10.29 3.47
N ALA A 40 -1.83 -10.42 2.41
CA ALA A 40 -2.54 -11.66 2.07
C ALA A 40 -1.55 -12.79 1.77
N ILE A 41 -0.49 -12.51 0.99
CA ILE A 41 0.60 -13.47 0.76
C ILE A 41 1.29 -13.84 2.07
N THR A 42 1.62 -12.85 2.91
CA THR A 42 2.23 -13.10 4.22
C THR A 42 1.36 -14.03 5.07
N LEU A 43 0.05 -13.79 5.10
CA LEU A 43 -0.92 -14.64 5.80
C LEU A 43 -0.93 -16.07 5.23
N GLN A 44 -0.93 -16.22 3.90
CA GLN A 44 -0.91 -17.54 3.26
C GLN A 44 0.35 -18.32 3.62
N LEU A 45 1.51 -17.69 3.50
CA LEU A 45 2.79 -18.33 3.84
C LEU A 45 2.91 -18.69 5.33
N ALA A 46 2.33 -17.87 6.22
CA ALA A 46 2.27 -18.17 7.64
C ALA A 46 1.30 -19.34 7.95
N LYS A 47 0.11 -19.36 7.33
CA LYS A 47 -0.89 -20.44 7.50
C LYS A 47 -0.35 -21.79 7.03
N THR A 48 0.45 -21.83 5.96
CA THR A 48 1.04 -23.05 5.41
C THR A 48 2.35 -23.45 6.07
N GLY A 49 2.85 -22.67 7.04
CA GLY A 49 4.12 -22.94 7.72
C GLY A 49 5.37 -22.67 6.88
N ILE A 50 5.22 -22.11 5.68
CA ILE A 50 6.32 -21.72 4.78
C ILE A 50 7.07 -20.52 5.34
N LEU A 51 6.36 -19.58 5.97
CA LEU A 51 6.92 -18.45 6.71
C LEU A 51 6.90 -18.78 8.21
N THR A 52 8.06 -18.79 8.82
CA THR A 52 8.23 -19.04 10.25
C THR A 52 8.12 -17.76 11.08
N SER A 53 7.97 -17.89 12.41
CA SER A 53 7.87 -16.74 13.32
C SER A 53 9.15 -15.90 13.38
N ASP A 54 10.29 -16.45 13.02
CA ASP A 54 11.59 -15.78 12.92
C ASP A 54 11.92 -15.29 11.50
N ASN A 55 10.89 -15.12 10.66
CA ASN A 55 10.93 -14.58 9.29
C ASN A 55 11.74 -15.43 8.29
N ARG A 56 12.00 -16.71 8.58
CA ARG A 56 12.58 -17.60 7.58
C ARG A 56 11.51 -18.09 6.62
N ILE A 57 11.87 -18.20 5.34
CA ILE A 57 10.97 -18.63 4.27
C ILE A 57 11.64 -19.74 3.46
N ASP A 58 10.92 -20.87 3.31
CA ASP A 58 11.26 -21.89 2.33
C ASP A 58 10.94 -21.38 0.93
N ARG A 59 11.97 -21.04 0.16
CA ARG A 59 11.83 -20.40 -1.16
C ARG A 59 11.19 -21.31 -2.21
N ASP A 60 11.45 -22.60 -2.16
CA ASP A 60 10.91 -23.55 -3.15
C ASP A 60 9.43 -23.84 -2.86
N ALA A 61 9.09 -24.06 -1.60
CA ALA A 61 7.70 -24.20 -1.17
C ALA A 61 6.90 -22.91 -1.46
N MET A 62 7.48 -21.74 -1.21
CA MET A 62 6.86 -20.46 -1.49
C MET A 62 6.51 -20.30 -2.99
N LYS A 63 7.43 -20.64 -3.91
CA LYS A 63 7.16 -20.53 -5.36
C LYS A 63 5.99 -21.44 -5.79
N GLN A 64 5.90 -22.64 -5.23
CA GLN A 64 4.78 -23.54 -5.50
C GLN A 64 3.47 -23.00 -4.93
N GLU A 65 3.52 -22.43 -3.73
CA GLU A 65 2.36 -21.85 -3.07
C GLU A 65 1.81 -20.64 -3.82
N LEU A 66 2.67 -19.74 -4.30
CA LEU A 66 2.25 -18.59 -5.10
C LEU A 66 1.47 -18.98 -6.36
N GLN A 67 1.81 -20.11 -7.00
CA GLN A 67 1.08 -20.59 -8.19
C GLN A 67 -0.35 -21.04 -7.90
N ARG A 68 -0.67 -21.32 -6.64
CA ARG A 68 -1.99 -21.80 -6.19
C ARG A 68 -2.76 -20.73 -5.42
N THR A 69 -2.11 -19.60 -5.17
CA THR A 69 -2.68 -18.51 -4.38
C THR A 69 -3.48 -17.58 -5.30
N GLU A 70 -4.75 -17.40 -4.99
CA GLU A 70 -5.61 -16.42 -5.64
C GLU A 70 -5.92 -15.29 -4.67
N ILE A 71 -5.71 -14.05 -5.10
CA ILE A 71 -6.03 -12.85 -4.33
C ILE A 71 -6.87 -11.94 -5.20
N HIS A 72 -8.02 -11.52 -4.69
CA HIS A 72 -8.84 -10.51 -5.35
C HIS A 72 -9.47 -9.55 -4.35
N PHE A 73 -9.91 -8.41 -4.85
CA PHE A 73 -10.66 -7.43 -4.07
C PHE A 73 -12.14 -7.52 -4.42
N GLN A 74 -13.00 -7.45 -3.40
CA GLN A 74 -14.44 -7.37 -3.58
C GLN A 74 -14.98 -6.14 -2.86
N PHE A 75 -15.77 -5.34 -3.57
CA PHE A 75 -16.40 -4.17 -2.96
C PHE A 75 -17.60 -4.60 -2.12
N ASN A 76 -17.58 -4.19 -0.85
CA ASN A 76 -18.67 -4.43 0.08
C ASN A 76 -19.54 -3.17 0.17
N GLU A 77 -20.72 -3.21 -0.44
CA GLU A 77 -21.65 -2.08 -0.52
C GLU A 77 -22.16 -1.65 0.87
N ALA A 78 -22.29 -2.58 1.82
CA ALA A 78 -22.81 -2.28 3.15
C ALA A 78 -21.89 -1.38 3.97
N ILE A 79 -20.57 -1.55 3.82
CA ILE A 79 -19.55 -0.77 4.54
C ILE A 79 -18.81 0.22 3.63
N GLN A 80 -19.16 0.26 2.32
CA GLN A 80 -18.55 1.13 1.31
C GLN A 80 -17.00 1.00 1.27
N LYS A 81 -16.51 -0.25 1.34
CA LYS A 81 -15.08 -0.55 1.34
C LYS A 81 -14.78 -1.77 0.47
N SER A 82 -13.57 -1.78 -0.10
CA SER A 82 -13.03 -2.98 -0.75
C SER A 82 -12.44 -3.89 0.32
N GLU A 83 -12.79 -5.16 0.27
CA GLU A 83 -12.29 -6.22 1.15
C GLU A 83 -11.41 -7.17 0.37
N THR A 84 -10.41 -7.74 1.05
CA THR A 84 -9.42 -8.64 0.45
C THR A 84 -9.85 -10.08 0.65
N PHE A 85 -9.90 -10.82 -0.46
CA PHE A 85 -10.18 -12.26 -0.48
C PHE A 85 -8.92 -13.04 -0.87
N LEU A 86 -8.67 -14.11 -0.14
CA LEU A 86 -7.55 -15.04 -0.35
C LEU A 86 -8.12 -16.45 -0.52
N ASN A 87 -7.92 -17.06 -1.70
CA ASN A 87 -8.42 -18.39 -2.03
C ASN A 87 -9.95 -18.54 -1.78
N GLY A 88 -10.71 -17.48 -1.99
CA GLY A 88 -12.16 -17.42 -1.79
C GLY A 88 -12.61 -16.99 -0.39
N ASP A 89 -11.72 -16.91 0.60
CA ASP A 89 -12.05 -16.49 1.97
C ASP A 89 -11.79 -14.99 2.15
N ASN A 90 -12.74 -14.29 2.83
CA ASN A 90 -12.52 -12.92 3.28
C ASN A 90 -11.45 -12.90 4.39
N VAL A 91 -10.34 -12.22 4.15
CA VAL A 91 -9.21 -12.15 5.08
C VAL A 91 -8.91 -10.73 5.57
N GLU A 92 -9.80 -9.77 5.32
CA GLU A 92 -9.55 -8.34 5.58
C GLU A 92 -9.12 -8.06 7.03
N GLU A 93 -9.75 -8.70 8.03
CA GLU A 93 -9.36 -8.56 9.43
C GLU A 93 -8.03 -9.28 9.74
N GLN A 94 -7.86 -10.50 9.21
CA GLN A 94 -6.68 -11.33 9.49
C GLN A 94 -5.40 -10.66 8.99
N ILE A 95 -5.44 -10.03 7.80
CA ILE A 95 -4.28 -9.35 7.21
C ILE A 95 -3.91 -8.05 7.93
N ARG A 96 -4.77 -7.53 8.81
CA ARG A 96 -4.50 -6.33 9.64
C ARG A 96 -3.91 -6.67 11.01
N SER A 97 -3.75 -7.95 11.34
CA SER A 97 -3.17 -8.39 12.62
C SER A 97 -1.73 -7.89 12.80
N LEU A 98 -1.30 -7.80 14.08
CA LEU A 98 0.07 -7.38 14.42
C LEU A 98 1.11 -8.37 13.88
N GLN A 99 0.83 -9.67 13.95
CA GLN A 99 1.72 -10.70 13.41
C GLN A 99 2.04 -10.42 11.94
N ILE A 100 1.01 -10.23 11.11
CA ILE A 100 1.18 -9.94 9.69
C ILE A 100 1.88 -8.58 9.48
N ALA A 101 1.54 -7.56 10.28
CA ALA A 101 2.18 -6.25 10.21
C ALA A 101 3.70 -6.30 10.51
N ASN A 102 4.14 -7.20 11.37
CA ASN A 102 5.56 -7.39 11.71
C ASN A 102 6.34 -8.17 10.64
N GLN A 103 5.68 -9.01 9.87
CA GLN A 103 6.32 -9.91 8.91
C GLN A 103 6.25 -9.40 7.45
N VAL A 104 5.27 -8.55 7.14
CA VAL A 104 4.99 -8.15 5.74
C VAL A 104 6.15 -7.46 5.04
N SER A 105 6.96 -6.66 5.73
CA SER A 105 8.10 -5.97 5.11
C SER A 105 9.18 -6.96 4.68
N TYR A 106 9.47 -8.01 5.47
CA TYR A 106 10.39 -9.08 5.09
C TYR A 106 9.89 -9.91 3.90
N VAL A 107 8.59 -10.18 3.84
CA VAL A 107 7.95 -10.85 2.69
C VAL A 107 8.04 -9.99 1.44
N ALA A 108 7.83 -8.68 1.58
CA ALA A 108 7.87 -7.72 0.48
C ALA A 108 9.29 -7.43 -0.06
N GLU A 109 10.37 -7.89 0.59
CA GLU A 109 11.72 -7.83 0.03
C GLU A 109 11.95 -8.91 -1.05
N ILE A 110 11.12 -9.95 -1.08
CA ILE A 110 11.34 -11.14 -1.92
C ILE A 110 11.01 -10.86 -3.38
N PRO A 111 11.98 -10.95 -4.31
CA PRO A 111 11.77 -10.60 -5.71
C PRO A 111 10.66 -11.37 -6.40
N GLU A 112 10.51 -12.67 -6.10
CA GLU A 112 9.48 -13.51 -6.70
C GLU A 112 8.07 -13.11 -6.25
N ILE A 113 7.92 -12.71 -4.97
CA ILE A 113 6.65 -12.19 -4.44
C ILE A 113 6.34 -10.85 -5.07
N ARG A 114 7.34 -9.98 -5.23
CA ARG A 114 7.17 -8.70 -5.91
C ARG A 114 6.70 -8.89 -7.34
N ALA A 115 7.36 -9.76 -8.11
CA ALA A 115 6.97 -10.04 -9.49
C ALA A 115 5.52 -10.54 -9.59
N TYR A 116 5.10 -11.40 -8.66
CA TYR A 116 3.72 -11.89 -8.58
C TYR A 116 2.72 -10.76 -8.29
N VAL A 117 3.00 -9.91 -7.30
CA VAL A 117 2.14 -8.75 -6.95
C VAL A 117 2.10 -7.73 -8.07
N ASP A 118 3.25 -7.39 -8.65
CA ASP A 118 3.36 -6.44 -9.76
C ASP A 118 2.50 -6.86 -10.97
N GLN A 119 2.44 -8.17 -11.26
CA GLN A 119 1.58 -8.68 -12.32
C GLN A 119 0.10 -8.43 -12.01
N ILE A 120 -0.35 -8.73 -10.80
CA ILE A 120 -1.74 -8.47 -10.37
C ILE A 120 -2.05 -6.98 -10.49
N LEU A 121 -1.15 -6.11 -10.00
CA LEU A 121 -1.36 -4.67 -10.02
C LEU A 121 -1.43 -4.11 -11.44
N ARG A 122 -0.56 -4.58 -12.34
CA ARG A 122 -0.58 -4.18 -13.76
C ARG A 122 -1.87 -4.61 -14.45
N ASP A 123 -2.37 -5.80 -14.15
CA ASP A 123 -3.65 -6.27 -14.68
C ASP A 123 -4.81 -5.41 -14.17
N LEU A 124 -4.83 -5.07 -12.87
CA LEU A 124 -5.83 -4.19 -12.28
C LEU A 124 -5.79 -2.75 -12.81
N GLY A 125 -4.61 -2.24 -13.15
CA GLY A 125 -4.43 -0.88 -13.68
C GLY A 125 -4.55 -0.77 -15.20
N ARG A 126 -4.78 -1.87 -15.94
CA ARG A 126 -4.79 -1.90 -17.42
C ARG A 126 -5.78 -0.91 -18.02
N GLU A 127 -6.97 -0.81 -17.46
CA GLU A 127 -8.06 0.06 -17.95
C GLU A 127 -7.97 1.50 -17.40
N ARG A 128 -6.92 1.82 -16.64
CA ARG A 128 -6.77 3.11 -15.93
C ARG A 128 -7.98 3.39 -15.01
N GLY A 129 -8.12 4.62 -14.53
CA GLY A 129 -9.19 4.96 -13.58
C GLY A 129 -8.99 4.29 -12.23
N VAL A 130 -7.74 4.22 -11.78
CA VAL A 130 -7.34 3.60 -10.51
C VAL A 130 -6.51 4.56 -9.66
N VAL A 131 -6.66 4.44 -8.35
CA VAL A 131 -5.79 5.08 -7.35
C VAL A 131 -5.15 3.95 -6.54
N MET A 132 -3.84 3.86 -6.58
CA MET A 132 -3.08 2.83 -5.87
C MET A 132 -2.17 3.45 -4.82
N ASP A 133 -2.20 2.94 -3.59
CA ASP A 133 -1.22 3.34 -2.58
C ASP A 133 -0.24 2.21 -2.26
N GLY A 134 1.03 2.58 -2.14
CA GLY A 134 2.11 1.62 -1.95
C GLY A 134 3.43 2.22 -1.48
N ARG A 135 4.53 1.67 -2.03
CA ARG A 135 5.91 2.09 -1.77
C ARG A 135 6.70 2.41 -3.03
N ASP A 136 6.31 1.83 -4.13
CA ASP A 136 7.05 1.84 -5.39
C ASP A 136 6.11 1.77 -6.60
N ILE A 137 4.87 2.23 -6.44
CA ILE A 137 3.88 2.21 -7.51
C ILE A 137 4.34 3.10 -8.65
N GLY A 138 4.74 4.34 -8.36
CA GLY A 138 5.20 5.32 -9.35
C GLY A 138 6.63 5.12 -9.82
N THR A 139 7.42 4.21 -9.20
CA THR A 139 8.81 3.94 -9.61
C THR A 139 8.97 2.62 -10.34
N ALA A 140 8.17 1.59 -10.00
CA ALA A 140 8.35 0.23 -10.51
C ALA A 140 7.10 -0.39 -11.15
N VAL A 141 5.93 -0.24 -10.55
CA VAL A 141 4.69 -0.85 -11.06
C VAL A 141 4.15 -0.08 -12.24
N PHE A 142 3.97 1.24 -12.08
CA PHE A 142 3.49 2.18 -13.10
C PHE A 142 4.43 3.40 -13.21
N PRO A 143 5.62 3.23 -13.77
CA PRO A 143 6.55 4.33 -13.98
C PRO A 143 6.02 5.39 -14.97
N ASP A 144 4.97 5.05 -15.71
CA ASP A 144 4.22 5.89 -16.64
C ASP A 144 2.87 6.38 -16.07
N ALA A 145 2.63 6.25 -14.76
CA ALA A 145 1.46 6.82 -14.12
C ALA A 145 1.40 8.34 -14.34
N GLU A 146 0.23 8.85 -14.73
CA GLU A 146 0.07 10.28 -15.05
C GLU A 146 0.25 11.18 -13.83
N LEU A 147 -0.22 10.74 -12.67
CA LEU A 147 -0.04 11.49 -11.42
C LEU A 147 0.65 10.61 -10.39
N LYS A 148 1.81 11.07 -9.94
CA LYS A 148 2.57 10.42 -8.87
C LYS A 148 2.68 11.36 -7.68
N ILE A 149 2.35 10.85 -6.50
CA ILE A 149 2.42 11.56 -5.23
C ILE A 149 3.29 10.76 -4.28
N PHE A 150 4.27 11.42 -3.67
CA PHE A 150 5.06 10.83 -2.59
C PHE A 150 4.65 11.47 -1.26
N MET A 151 4.04 10.67 -0.39
CA MET A 151 3.57 11.14 0.91
C MET A 151 4.58 10.88 2.01
N THR A 152 4.92 11.95 2.73
CA THR A 152 5.73 11.89 3.95
C THR A 152 4.94 12.41 5.15
N SER A 153 5.44 12.18 6.33
CA SER A 153 4.96 12.77 7.59
C SER A 153 6.01 12.54 8.67
N ASP A 154 6.07 13.41 9.67
CA ASP A 154 6.94 13.25 10.83
C ASP A 154 6.74 11.88 11.50
N LEU A 155 7.83 11.26 11.93
CA LEU A 155 7.82 9.90 12.47
C LEU A 155 6.99 9.78 13.75
N HIS A 156 7.06 10.78 14.66
CA HIS A 156 6.26 10.76 15.89
C HIS A 156 4.78 10.90 15.60
N ILE A 157 4.41 11.79 14.68
CA ILE A 157 3.02 11.96 14.23
C ILE A 157 2.48 10.64 13.63
N ARG A 158 3.29 9.96 12.81
CA ARG A 158 2.93 8.65 12.25
C ARG A 158 2.74 7.59 13.34
N ALA A 159 3.61 7.61 14.35
CA ALA A 159 3.54 6.69 15.47
C ALA A 159 2.30 6.93 16.35
N GLU A 160 1.97 8.18 16.64
CA GLU A 160 0.75 8.54 17.37
C GLU A 160 -0.52 8.12 16.64
N ARG A 161 -0.60 8.37 15.31
CA ARG A 161 -1.70 7.91 14.47
C ARG A 161 -1.84 6.39 14.52
N ARG A 162 -0.72 5.69 14.36
CA ARG A 162 -0.70 4.22 14.38
C ARG A 162 -1.07 3.65 15.75
N LEU A 163 -0.59 4.24 16.82
CA LEU A 163 -0.94 3.84 18.18
C LEU A 163 -2.45 3.97 18.42
N LYS A 164 -3.04 5.09 18.00
CA LYS A 164 -4.49 5.31 18.09
C LYS A 164 -5.29 4.23 17.35
N ASP A 165 -4.83 3.80 16.19
CA ASP A 165 -5.46 2.74 15.40
C ASP A 165 -5.31 1.36 16.04
N LEU A 166 -4.23 1.13 16.79
CA LEU A 166 -3.94 -0.16 17.43
C LEU A 166 -4.66 -0.35 18.78
N LEU A 167 -4.76 0.70 19.59
CA LEU A 167 -5.28 0.64 20.97
C LEU A 167 -6.62 -0.10 21.14
N PRO A 168 -7.61 0.02 20.22
CA PRO A 168 -8.87 -0.72 20.36
C PRO A 168 -8.72 -2.24 20.39
N ASN A 169 -7.70 -2.78 19.69
CA ASN A 169 -7.45 -4.21 19.57
C ASN A 169 -6.20 -4.67 20.35
N GLN A 170 -5.37 -3.73 20.80
CA GLN A 170 -4.09 -3.97 21.47
C GLN A 170 -3.88 -2.91 22.56
N PRO A 171 -4.55 -3.05 23.71
CA PRO A 171 -4.50 -2.05 24.80
C PRO A 171 -3.08 -1.83 25.38
N ASP A 172 -2.21 -2.84 25.26
CA ASP A 172 -0.83 -2.81 25.77
C ASP A 172 0.19 -2.20 24.79
N ALA A 173 -0.25 -1.74 23.61
CA ALA A 173 0.64 -1.10 22.66
C ALA A 173 1.19 0.21 23.22
N THR A 174 2.51 0.42 23.09
CA THR A 174 3.18 1.65 23.55
C THR A 174 3.68 2.46 22.37
N LEU A 175 3.80 3.78 22.57
CA LEU A 175 4.35 4.67 21.54
C LEU A 175 5.77 4.23 21.13
N GLU A 176 6.59 3.82 22.09
CA GLU A 176 7.97 3.37 21.86
C GLU A 176 8.02 2.12 20.98
N SER A 177 7.15 1.13 21.25
CA SER A 177 7.07 -0.10 20.43
C SER A 177 6.61 0.21 19.00
N VAL A 178 5.68 1.15 18.84
CA VAL A 178 5.19 1.60 17.52
C VAL A 178 6.26 2.38 16.77
N LEU A 179 6.99 3.28 17.43
CA LEU A 179 8.11 4.02 16.84
C LEU A 179 9.18 3.06 16.31
N SER A 180 9.62 2.12 17.15
CA SER A 180 10.61 1.11 16.76
C SER A 180 10.16 0.29 15.54
N ASN A 181 8.89 -0.15 15.53
CA ASN A 181 8.33 -0.89 14.40
C ASN A 181 8.29 -0.04 13.12
N LEU A 182 7.87 1.23 13.18
CA LEU A 182 7.84 2.11 12.02
C LEU A 182 9.23 2.39 11.48
N GLN A 183 10.23 2.65 12.35
CA GLN A 183 11.62 2.86 11.95
C GLN A 183 12.19 1.64 11.23
N GLU A 184 11.97 0.44 11.78
CA GLU A 184 12.45 -0.79 11.14
C GLU A 184 11.78 -1.04 9.79
N ARG A 185 10.49 -0.80 9.67
CA ARG A 185 9.77 -0.91 8.39
C ARG A 185 10.27 0.10 7.35
N ASP A 186 10.46 1.35 7.75
CA ASP A 186 10.98 2.39 6.86
C ASP A 186 12.40 2.03 6.40
N ARG A 187 13.22 1.48 7.31
CA ARG A 187 14.57 1.00 6.98
C ARG A 187 14.51 -0.13 5.95
N ILE A 188 13.71 -1.17 6.21
CA ILE A 188 13.56 -2.31 5.29
C ILE A 188 13.04 -1.83 3.93
N ASP A 189 11.93 -1.07 3.91
CA ASP A 189 11.30 -0.62 2.68
C ASP A 189 12.25 0.26 1.83
N SER A 190 13.11 1.09 2.47
CA SER A 190 14.04 1.99 1.77
C SER A 190 15.37 1.35 1.37
N SER A 191 15.81 0.28 2.07
CA SER A 191 17.11 -0.35 1.84
C SER A 191 17.06 -1.65 1.03
N ARG A 192 15.86 -2.16 0.71
CA ARG A 192 15.72 -3.40 -0.07
C ARG A 192 16.31 -3.24 -1.47
N GLU A 193 16.90 -4.31 -1.99
CA GLU A 193 17.58 -4.31 -3.30
C GLU A 193 16.57 -4.15 -4.47
N THR A 194 15.39 -4.76 -4.35
CA THR A 194 14.38 -4.74 -5.40
C THR A 194 13.32 -3.69 -5.10
N HIS A 195 13.23 -2.68 -5.96
CA HIS A 195 12.23 -1.59 -5.91
C HIS A 195 12.15 -0.92 -4.52
N PRO A 196 13.24 -0.28 -4.03
CA PRO A 196 13.22 0.39 -2.74
C PRO A 196 12.19 1.52 -2.70
N LEU A 197 11.70 1.82 -1.49
CA LEU A 197 10.89 3.00 -1.28
C LEU A 197 11.71 4.26 -1.57
N MET A 198 11.36 4.95 -2.62
CA MET A 198 11.97 6.22 -3.03
C MET A 198 10.97 7.10 -3.76
N GLN A 199 11.14 8.39 -3.68
CA GLN A 199 10.35 9.33 -4.45
C GLN A 199 10.73 9.23 -5.94
N ALA A 200 9.73 9.01 -6.82
CA ALA A 200 9.95 9.11 -8.25
C ALA A 200 10.36 10.55 -8.64
N PRO A 201 11.24 10.74 -9.64
CA PRO A 201 11.71 12.08 -10.01
C PRO A 201 10.60 13.08 -10.38
N ASP A 202 9.49 12.56 -10.91
CA ASP A 202 8.30 13.31 -11.33
C ASP A 202 7.16 13.28 -10.29
N ALA A 203 7.39 12.69 -9.12
CA ALA A 203 6.38 12.63 -8.06
C ALA A 203 6.31 13.95 -7.28
N LEU A 204 5.10 14.42 -7.06
CA LEU A 204 4.82 15.55 -6.17
C LEU A 204 4.96 15.12 -4.71
N LEU A 205 5.71 15.88 -3.94
CA LEU A 205 5.87 15.65 -2.51
C LEU A 205 4.70 16.26 -1.73
N LEU A 206 4.07 15.44 -0.88
CA LEU A 206 3.04 15.87 0.06
C LEU A 206 3.46 15.55 1.50
N ASP A 207 3.82 16.55 2.28
CA ASP A 207 4.03 16.40 3.72
C ASP A 207 2.68 16.48 4.46
N ASN A 208 2.24 15.33 4.97
CA ASN A 208 0.98 15.17 5.69
C ASN A 208 1.15 15.23 7.22
N SER A 209 2.19 15.90 7.72
CA SER A 209 2.39 16.01 9.17
C SER A 209 1.24 16.75 9.85
N HIS A 210 0.76 17.84 9.26
CA HIS A 210 -0.20 18.75 9.88
C HIS A 210 -1.45 19.03 9.03
N LEU A 211 -1.60 18.39 7.87
CA LEU A 211 -2.73 18.62 7.01
C LEU A 211 -3.97 17.83 7.46
N THR A 212 -5.12 18.49 7.44
CA THR A 212 -6.41 17.82 7.51
C THR A 212 -6.74 17.12 6.20
N MET A 213 -7.70 16.20 6.20
CA MET A 213 -8.14 15.55 4.96
C MET A 213 -8.68 16.56 3.94
N ASP A 214 -9.40 17.58 4.39
CA ASP A 214 -9.94 18.60 3.50
C ASP A 214 -8.82 19.42 2.85
N GLN A 215 -7.79 19.82 3.60
CA GLN A 215 -6.61 20.50 3.05
C GLN A 215 -5.84 19.64 2.05
N GLN A 216 -5.72 18.32 2.30
CA GLN A 216 -5.14 17.39 1.34
C GLN A 216 -5.95 17.36 0.04
N MET A 217 -7.29 17.34 0.14
CA MET A 217 -8.18 17.33 -1.02
C MET A 217 -8.17 18.66 -1.77
N GLU A 218 -8.15 19.80 -1.09
CA GLU A 218 -7.97 21.11 -1.70
C GLU A 218 -6.65 21.17 -2.51
N TRP A 219 -5.55 20.69 -1.92
CA TRP A 219 -4.28 20.59 -2.63
C TRP A 219 -4.40 19.68 -3.86
N PHE A 220 -4.99 18.49 -3.72
CA PHE A 220 -5.19 17.56 -4.84
C PHE A 220 -6.00 18.18 -5.96
N GLN A 221 -7.12 18.83 -5.66
CA GLN A 221 -7.98 19.51 -6.64
C GLN A 221 -7.25 20.63 -7.37
N SER A 222 -6.33 21.34 -6.71
CA SER A 222 -5.54 22.41 -7.31
C SER A 222 -4.54 21.91 -8.36
N ILE A 223 -4.03 20.69 -8.23
CA ILE A 223 -3.04 20.11 -9.14
C ILE A 223 -3.67 19.23 -10.24
N LEU A 224 -4.80 18.60 -9.96
CA LEU A 224 -5.44 17.61 -10.83
C LEU A 224 -5.68 18.08 -12.29
N PRO A 225 -6.10 19.32 -12.56
CA PRO A 225 -6.32 19.80 -13.94
C PRO A 225 -5.10 19.65 -14.85
N ASN A 226 -3.88 19.72 -14.30
CA ASN A 226 -2.64 19.59 -15.07
C ASN A 226 -2.42 18.18 -15.63
N TYR A 227 -3.13 17.16 -15.12
CA TYR A 227 -2.95 15.75 -15.48
C TYR A 227 -4.13 15.17 -16.28
N LEU A 228 -5.26 15.90 -16.33
CA LEU A 228 -6.46 15.48 -17.05
C LEU A 228 -6.55 16.05 -18.47
N ASN A 229 -5.80 17.10 -18.79
CA ASN A 229 -5.81 17.73 -20.10
C ASN A 229 -4.87 17.00 -21.07
N ASP A 230 -5.35 16.72 -22.28
CA ASP A 230 -4.57 16.05 -23.35
C ASP A 230 -3.47 16.91 -23.97
N ASP A 231 -3.33 18.19 -23.54
CA ASP A 231 -2.46 19.18 -24.18
C ASP A 231 -1.00 19.19 -23.69
N CYS A 232 -0.60 18.24 -22.85
CA CYS A 232 0.81 18.11 -22.44
C CYS A 232 1.53 17.00 -23.22
N ASN A 233 1.61 17.16 -24.55
CA ASN A 233 2.62 16.50 -25.36
C ASN A 233 3.93 17.33 -25.27
N HIS A 234 4.91 16.78 -24.57
CA HIS A 234 6.31 17.14 -24.76
C HIS A 234 7.15 15.87 -24.94
#